data_ba855c747bff0f42b72bccd57f143068
#
_entry.id   ba855c747bff0f42b72bccd57f143068
#
_cell.length_a   1.000
_cell.length_b   1.000
_cell.length_c   1.000
_cell.angle_alpha   90.00
_cell.angle_beta   90.00
_cell.angle_gamma   90.00
#
_symmetry.space_group_name_H-M   'P 1'
#
loop_
_entity.id
_entity.type
_entity.pdbx_description
1 polymer ?
#
loop_
_entity_poly.entity_id
_entity_poly.type
_entity_poly.pdbx_seq_one_letter_code
_entity_poly.pdbx_strand_id
1 'polypeptide(L)'
;MNVTTLKDTLVARRLALNPWTGFYFLQSLLINLALGYEFSLLYTVAFTCVLHLLWRAFPRVQKAVVGAYSLLAALYYPFGQAYGAPNFNTLLALHATNVEESTEILTIFPWYNYLLAVFIFALGVIAVRRRIVEPSRWGKMDTLGLLFSIGIFFLQPVQNLAWGGVFKVIDTGYPAFRFVKDVVVNNNEVLDEQARMAQLAGMKDSWHVMAVKPKYHLYVVVIGESARRDALGAFGGHWDNTPFASSVNGYLFNNYIAASGSTQKSLGLTLNRVVDGKPQYQDNFVTLANRAGFQTWWFSNQGQIGEYDTAIASIAKRADEVQFLKNGDFEANKNTQDEQLLKLTEQVLSTQRTQPQLIVLHLMGSHPQACDRTKGKYTVFVQSKETSCYLYSMTQTDSLLAKLYHQLQNSGDTFSMTYFSDHGLAFKERGKEVQYLAHDDKFQQNFQVPFMVLSSDDKAHKVIKAQRSANDFLSFFSQWTGIQATEITPRYRFISEQKAGPVYITNFQLQKVDYAHLGTDEFTVN
;
A
#
# COMPACT_ATOMS: atom_id res chain seq x y z
N MET A 1 42.97 -51.02 -28.65
CA MET A 1 41.76 -50.36 -28.13
C MET A 1 41.91 -48.88 -28.47
N ASN A 2 41.13 -48.37 -29.43
CA ASN A 2 41.33 -47.06 -30.05
C ASN A 2 40.98 -45.91 -29.08
N VAL A 3 41.91 -44.99 -28.90
CA VAL A 3 41.78 -43.79 -28.04
C VAL A 3 40.61 -42.89 -28.48
N THR A 4 40.21 -42.97 -29.73
CA THR A 4 39.05 -42.26 -30.28
C THR A 4 37.72 -42.77 -29.73
N THR A 5 37.51 -44.06 -29.54
CA THR A 5 36.30 -44.64 -28.97
C THR A 5 36.09 -44.31 -27.48
N LEU A 6 37.16 -44.09 -26.74
CA LEU A 6 37.09 -43.70 -25.33
C LEU A 6 36.71 -42.20 -25.14
N LYS A 7 37.18 -41.34 -26.06
CA LYS A 7 36.83 -39.91 -26.07
C LYS A 7 35.36 -39.69 -26.43
N ASP A 8 34.86 -40.38 -27.46
CA ASP A 8 33.47 -40.22 -27.88
C ASP A 8 32.48 -40.78 -26.86
N THR A 9 32.84 -41.88 -26.15
CA THR A 9 32.00 -42.40 -25.04
C THR A 9 32.02 -41.51 -23.79
N LEU A 10 33.13 -40.82 -23.53
CA LEU A 10 33.26 -39.87 -22.41
C LEU A 10 32.56 -38.55 -22.72
N VAL A 11 32.59 -38.06 -23.95
CA VAL A 11 31.90 -36.85 -24.36
C VAL A 11 30.38 -37.05 -24.45
N ALA A 12 29.93 -38.18 -24.96
CA ALA A 12 28.50 -38.51 -25.00
C ALA A 12 27.86 -38.75 -23.62
N ARG A 13 28.64 -39.24 -22.63
CA ARG A 13 28.17 -39.37 -21.24
C ARG A 13 28.22 -38.08 -20.46
N ARG A 14 28.92 -37.02 -20.91
CA ARG A 14 29.08 -35.76 -20.21
C ARG A 14 28.01 -34.72 -20.45
N LEU A 15 27.07 -34.93 -21.38
CA LEU A 15 26.09 -33.88 -21.75
C LEU A 15 24.63 -34.37 -21.86
N ALA A 16 24.31 -35.60 -21.49
CA ALA A 16 22.92 -35.97 -21.32
C ALA A 16 22.42 -35.44 -19.94
N LEU A 17 22.15 -34.17 -19.86
CA LEU A 17 21.34 -33.63 -18.77
C LEU A 17 20.04 -34.43 -18.72
N ASN A 18 19.79 -35.11 -17.59
CA ASN A 18 18.53 -35.82 -17.41
C ASN A 18 17.39 -34.80 -17.68
N PRO A 19 16.45 -35.06 -18.60
CA PRO A 19 15.37 -34.12 -18.93
C PRO A 19 14.63 -33.61 -17.71
N TRP A 20 14.53 -34.41 -16.65
CA TRP A 20 13.93 -34.04 -15.40
C TRP A 20 14.74 -33.00 -14.59
N THR A 21 16.04 -32.94 -14.78
CA THR A 21 16.85 -31.87 -14.15
C THR A 21 16.51 -30.50 -14.76
N GLY A 22 16.41 -30.46 -16.10
CA GLY A 22 15.94 -29.25 -16.79
C GLY A 22 14.49 -28.87 -16.41
N PHE A 23 13.63 -29.87 -16.28
CA PHE A 23 12.25 -29.69 -15.84
C PHE A 23 12.19 -29.10 -14.42
N TYR A 24 12.93 -29.66 -13.46
CA TYR A 24 12.94 -29.11 -12.09
C TYR A 24 13.63 -27.75 -12.00
N PHE A 25 14.59 -27.46 -12.87
CA PHE A 25 15.17 -26.13 -12.97
C PHE A 25 14.13 -25.10 -13.41
N LEU A 26 13.39 -25.37 -14.49
CA LEU A 26 12.30 -24.51 -14.94
C LEU A 26 11.23 -24.33 -13.84
N GLN A 27 10.85 -25.43 -13.19
CA GLN A 27 9.87 -25.40 -12.12
C GLN A 27 10.36 -24.59 -10.91
N SER A 28 11.63 -24.76 -10.48
CA SER A 28 12.24 -23.97 -9.41
C SER A 28 12.27 -22.49 -9.75
N LEU A 29 12.62 -22.14 -10.99
CA LEU A 29 12.62 -20.78 -11.49
C LEU A 29 11.23 -20.15 -11.41
N LEU A 30 10.23 -20.84 -11.94
CA LEU A 30 8.85 -20.34 -11.97
C LEU A 30 8.24 -20.22 -10.57
N ILE A 31 8.50 -21.17 -9.67
CA ILE A 31 8.06 -21.10 -8.28
C ILE A 31 8.69 -19.88 -7.59
N ASN A 32 9.99 -19.66 -7.74
CA ASN A 32 10.67 -18.54 -7.10
C ASN A 32 10.14 -17.18 -7.58
N LEU A 33 9.91 -17.03 -8.90
CA LEU A 33 9.34 -15.80 -9.46
C LEU A 33 7.86 -15.62 -9.06
N ALA A 34 7.09 -16.71 -9.04
CA ALA A 34 5.68 -16.68 -8.69
C ALA A 34 5.42 -16.26 -7.23
N LEU A 35 6.35 -16.54 -6.33
CA LEU A 35 6.26 -16.14 -4.92
C LEU A 35 6.64 -14.67 -4.68
N GLY A 36 6.88 -13.89 -5.73
CA GLY A 36 7.11 -12.44 -5.67
C GLY A 36 8.52 -12.02 -5.26
N TYR A 37 9.49 -12.94 -5.28
CA TYR A 37 10.90 -12.62 -5.00
C TYR A 37 11.65 -12.26 -6.28
N GLU A 38 12.70 -11.47 -6.13
CA GLU A 38 13.60 -11.16 -7.23
C GLU A 38 14.29 -12.42 -7.76
N PHE A 39 14.58 -12.42 -9.06
CA PHE A 39 15.29 -13.52 -9.70
C PHE A 39 16.66 -13.73 -9.05
N SER A 40 16.93 -14.97 -8.66
CA SER A 40 18.26 -15.41 -8.20
C SER A 40 18.58 -16.77 -8.79
N LEU A 41 19.57 -16.79 -9.67
CA LEU A 41 20.08 -18.02 -10.26
C LEU A 41 20.60 -18.99 -9.17
N LEU A 42 21.26 -18.44 -8.15
CA LEU A 42 21.83 -19.22 -7.05
C LEU A 42 20.77 -20.02 -6.29
N TYR A 43 19.68 -19.37 -5.86
CA TYR A 43 18.59 -20.06 -5.17
C TYR A 43 17.79 -20.97 -6.10
N THR A 44 17.67 -20.64 -7.39
CA THR A 44 17.01 -21.50 -8.37
C THR A 44 17.77 -22.82 -8.54
N VAL A 45 19.10 -22.76 -8.72
CA VAL A 45 19.95 -23.95 -8.83
C VAL A 45 19.92 -24.75 -7.53
N ALA A 46 20.01 -24.10 -6.38
CA ALA A 46 19.98 -24.77 -5.10
C ALA A 46 18.65 -25.48 -4.85
N PHE A 47 17.52 -24.86 -5.17
CA PHE A 47 16.20 -25.50 -5.03
C PHE A 47 16.04 -26.66 -6.03
N THR A 48 16.57 -26.54 -7.25
CA THR A 48 16.65 -27.64 -8.21
C THR A 48 17.41 -28.85 -7.65
N CYS A 49 18.55 -28.59 -6.99
CA CYS A 49 19.30 -29.65 -6.29
C CYS A 49 18.46 -30.31 -5.19
N VAL A 50 17.77 -29.52 -4.38
CA VAL A 50 16.88 -30.04 -3.33
C VAL A 50 15.79 -30.95 -3.92
N LEU A 51 15.11 -30.51 -4.98
CA LEU A 51 14.06 -31.30 -5.63
C LEU A 51 14.60 -32.60 -6.23
N HIS A 52 15.80 -32.54 -6.82
CA HIS A 52 16.47 -33.71 -7.35
C HIS A 52 16.87 -34.70 -6.26
N LEU A 53 17.45 -34.23 -5.17
CA LEU A 53 17.87 -35.04 -4.02
C LEU A 53 16.66 -35.68 -3.32
N LEU A 54 15.59 -34.90 -3.12
CA LEU A 54 14.34 -35.42 -2.57
C LEU A 54 13.74 -36.51 -3.48
N TRP A 55 13.80 -36.34 -4.80
CA TRP A 55 13.35 -37.39 -5.73
C TRP A 55 14.14 -38.69 -5.55
N ARG A 56 15.44 -38.58 -5.31
CA ARG A 56 16.29 -39.76 -5.14
C ARG A 56 16.12 -40.44 -3.79
N ALA A 57 16.03 -39.66 -2.70
CA ALA A 57 15.96 -40.18 -1.34
C ALA A 57 14.50 -40.49 -0.90
N PHE A 58 13.58 -39.58 -1.24
CA PHE A 58 12.20 -39.61 -0.73
C PHE A 58 11.19 -39.16 -1.83
N PRO A 59 10.97 -39.97 -2.88
CA PRO A 59 10.18 -39.53 -4.05
C PRO A 59 8.73 -39.18 -3.71
N ARG A 60 8.13 -39.77 -2.69
CA ARG A 60 6.78 -39.41 -2.22
C ARG A 60 6.77 -38.03 -1.57
N VAL A 61 7.78 -37.71 -0.77
CA VAL A 61 7.95 -36.37 -0.15
C VAL A 61 8.19 -35.32 -1.23
N GLN A 62 9.05 -35.62 -2.20
CA GLN A 62 9.31 -34.71 -3.32
C GLN A 62 8.02 -34.37 -4.09
N LYS A 63 7.17 -35.35 -4.37
CA LYS A 63 5.88 -35.12 -5.04
C LYS A 63 4.97 -34.22 -4.21
N ALA A 64 4.91 -34.45 -2.89
CA ALA A 64 4.12 -33.59 -1.99
C ALA A 64 4.66 -32.15 -1.98
N VAL A 65 5.98 -31.98 -1.85
CA VAL A 65 6.65 -30.67 -1.86
C VAL A 65 6.41 -29.94 -3.17
N VAL A 66 6.69 -30.58 -4.30
CA VAL A 66 6.50 -29.97 -5.64
C VAL A 66 5.04 -29.63 -5.89
N GLY A 67 4.11 -30.54 -5.56
CA GLY A 67 2.68 -30.30 -5.71
C GLY A 67 2.19 -29.12 -4.89
N ALA A 68 2.56 -29.09 -3.60
CA ALA A 68 2.18 -28.00 -2.69
C ALA A 68 2.74 -26.65 -3.14
N TYR A 69 4.04 -26.58 -3.46
CA TYR A 69 4.64 -25.32 -3.91
C TYR A 69 4.17 -24.88 -5.30
N SER A 70 3.88 -25.81 -6.22
CA SER A 70 3.32 -25.42 -7.53
C SER A 70 1.89 -24.91 -7.39
N LEU A 71 1.08 -25.48 -6.50
CA LEU A 71 -0.24 -24.97 -6.19
C LEU A 71 -0.17 -23.59 -5.56
N LEU A 72 0.66 -23.43 -4.52
CA LEU A 72 0.86 -22.16 -3.83
C LEU A 72 1.37 -21.07 -4.78
N ALA A 73 2.38 -21.40 -5.60
CA ALA A 73 2.93 -20.50 -6.60
C ALA A 73 1.89 -20.10 -7.66
N ALA A 74 1.07 -21.02 -8.12
CA ALA A 74 0.00 -20.74 -9.09
C ALA A 74 -1.07 -19.80 -8.49
N LEU A 75 -1.48 -20.01 -7.24
CA LEU A 75 -2.45 -19.16 -6.56
C LEU A 75 -1.90 -17.78 -6.26
N TYR A 76 -0.63 -17.69 -5.88
CA TYR A 76 0.00 -16.42 -5.51
C TYR A 76 0.56 -15.64 -6.70
N TYR A 77 0.77 -16.25 -7.86
CA TYR A 77 1.45 -15.65 -9.02
C TYR A 77 0.90 -14.27 -9.42
N PRO A 78 -0.42 -14.06 -9.59
CA PRO A 78 -0.94 -12.74 -9.95
C PRO A 78 -0.60 -11.67 -8.90
N PHE A 79 -0.70 -12.01 -7.63
CA PHE A 79 -0.35 -11.12 -6.51
C PHE A 79 1.16 -10.89 -6.40
N GLY A 80 1.95 -11.94 -6.57
CA GLY A 80 3.41 -11.86 -6.53
C GLY A 80 4.00 -10.96 -7.61
N GLN A 81 3.37 -10.90 -8.80
CA GLN A 81 3.76 -9.98 -9.87
C GLN A 81 3.38 -8.53 -9.59
N ALA A 82 2.23 -8.30 -8.98
CA ALA A 82 1.72 -6.96 -8.72
C ALA A 82 2.33 -6.33 -7.44
N TYR A 83 2.42 -7.12 -6.36
CA TYR A 83 2.73 -6.63 -5.01
C TYR A 83 4.03 -7.19 -4.43
N GLY A 84 4.68 -8.11 -5.13
CA GLY A 84 5.91 -8.77 -4.64
C GLY A 84 5.66 -9.86 -3.59
N ALA A 85 6.68 -10.16 -2.80
CA ALA A 85 6.60 -11.15 -1.73
C ALA A 85 5.68 -10.68 -0.59
N PRO A 86 5.10 -11.62 0.21
CA PRO A 86 4.25 -11.28 1.34
C PRO A 86 4.97 -10.32 2.31
N ASN A 87 4.29 -9.25 2.67
CA ASN A 87 4.77 -8.24 3.61
C ASN A 87 3.62 -7.79 4.52
N PHE A 88 3.93 -6.97 5.51
CA PHE A 88 2.92 -6.46 6.46
C PHE A 88 1.71 -5.84 5.76
N ASN A 89 1.96 -5.02 4.73
CA ASN A 89 0.87 -4.33 4.04
C ASN A 89 -0.04 -5.28 3.23
N THR A 90 0.54 -6.29 2.55
CA THR A 90 -0.26 -7.28 1.81
C THR A 90 -1.10 -8.15 2.75
N LEU A 91 -0.55 -8.51 3.93
CA LEU A 91 -1.31 -9.27 4.94
C LEU A 91 -2.37 -8.38 5.61
N LEU A 92 -2.03 -7.12 5.92
CA LEU A 92 -3.01 -6.16 6.46
C LEU A 92 -4.16 -5.93 5.49
N ALA A 93 -3.88 -5.76 4.20
CA ALA A 93 -4.89 -5.64 3.15
C ALA A 93 -5.77 -6.91 3.10
N LEU A 94 -5.17 -8.11 3.17
CA LEU A 94 -5.92 -9.36 3.20
C LEU A 94 -6.88 -9.45 4.40
N HIS A 95 -6.46 -9.00 5.59
CA HIS A 95 -7.31 -8.95 6.77
C HIS A 95 -8.41 -7.87 6.69
N ALA A 96 -8.15 -6.79 5.95
CA ALA A 96 -9.06 -5.66 5.79
C ALA A 96 -9.98 -5.78 4.57
N THR A 97 -9.71 -6.71 3.65
CA THR A 97 -10.43 -6.88 2.38
C THR A 97 -11.81 -7.54 2.62
N ASN A 98 -12.82 -7.02 1.96
CA ASN A 98 -14.15 -7.61 1.86
C ASN A 98 -14.30 -8.40 0.54
N VAL A 99 -15.46 -9.04 0.34
CA VAL A 99 -15.74 -9.88 -0.85
C VAL A 99 -15.71 -9.03 -2.14
N GLU A 100 -16.18 -7.78 -2.08
CA GLU A 100 -16.18 -6.86 -3.22
C GLU A 100 -14.76 -6.52 -3.66
N GLU A 101 -13.94 -6.03 -2.75
CA GLU A 101 -12.53 -5.73 -3.01
C GLU A 101 -11.76 -6.96 -3.47
N SER A 102 -12.06 -8.15 -2.90
CA SER A 102 -11.44 -9.40 -3.32
C SER A 102 -11.76 -9.74 -4.78
N THR A 103 -13.01 -9.57 -5.21
CA THR A 103 -13.40 -9.81 -6.60
C THR A 103 -12.86 -8.74 -7.55
N GLU A 104 -12.83 -7.49 -7.11
CA GLU A 104 -12.22 -6.39 -7.85
C GLU A 104 -10.74 -6.62 -8.09
N ILE A 105 -9.96 -6.99 -7.07
CA ILE A 105 -8.53 -7.28 -7.19
C ILE A 105 -8.26 -8.37 -8.24
N LEU A 106 -9.09 -9.40 -8.30
CA LEU A 106 -8.94 -10.46 -9.29
C LEU A 106 -9.16 -9.97 -10.73
N THR A 107 -9.92 -8.91 -10.96
CA THR A 107 -10.15 -8.37 -12.31
C THR A 107 -9.07 -7.38 -12.78
N ILE A 108 -8.24 -6.85 -11.86
CA ILE A 108 -7.12 -5.95 -12.18
C ILE A 108 -6.00 -6.67 -12.94
N PHE A 109 -5.76 -7.94 -12.61
CA PHE A 109 -4.61 -8.63 -13.16
C PHE A 109 -4.79 -8.94 -14.64
N PRO A 110 -3.76 -8.73 -15.48
CA PRO A 110 -3.79 -9.10 -16.88
C PRO A 110 -4.11 -10.60 -17.06
N TRP A 111 -4.93 -10.92 -18.05
CA TRP A 111 -5.39 -12.31 -18.32
C TRP A 111 -4.24 -13.32 -18.49
N TYR A 112 -3.09 -12.89 -19.02
CA TYR A 112 -1.92 -13.76 -19.19
C TYR A 112 -1.30 -14.21 -17.85
N ASN A 113 -1.50 -13.46 -16.75
CA ASN A 113 -1.09 -13.90 -15.41
C ASN A 113 -1.84 -15.17 -15.00
N TYR A 114 -3.11 -15.27 -15.35
CA TYR A 114 -3.90 -16.49 -15.10
C TYR A 114 -3.45 -17.65 -15.95
N LEU A 115 -3.10 -17.43 -17.23
CA LEU A 115 -2.52 -18.47 -18.07
C LEU A 115 -1.19 -19.00 -17.52
N LEU A 116 -0.32 -18.12 -17.05
CA LEU A 116 0.94 -18.50 -16.42
C LEU A 116 0.72 -19.23 -15.10
N ALA A 117 -0.24 -18.82 -14.29
CA ALA A 117 -0.64 -19.53 -13.08
C ALA A 117 -1.10 -20.97 -13.39
N VAL A 118 -1.96 -21.15 -14.41
CA VAL A 118 -2.40 -22.46 -14.89
C VAL A 118 -1.22 -23.30 -15.41
N PHE A 119 -0.28 -22.68 -16.12
CA PHE A 119 0.93 -23.34 -16.61
C PHE A 119 1.81 -23.84 -15.46
N ILE A 120 2.04 -23.01 -14.42
CA ILE A 120 2.80 -23.40 -13.23
C ILE A 120 2.12 -24.58 -12.52
N PHE A 121 0.80 -24.53 -12.39
CA PHE A 121 0.02 -25.62 -11.79
C PHE A 121 0.14 -26.93 -12.61
N ALA A 122 0.04 -26.82 -13.95
CA ALA A 122 0.17 -27.98 -14.85
C ALA A 122 1.54 -28.64 -14.74
N LEU A 123 2.63 -27.88 -14.63
CA LEU A 123 3.96 -28.42 -14.36
C LEU A 123 4.01 -29.18 -13.03
N GLY A 124 3.34 -28.66 -11.98
CA GLY A 124 3.19 -29.36 -10.70
C GLY A 124 2.49 -30.71 -10.85
N VAL A 125 1.38 -30.74 -11.59
CA VAL A 125 0.63 -31.99 -11.88
C VAL A 125 1.49 -33.00 -12.65
N ILE A 126 2.26 -32.56 -13.63
CA ILE A 126 3.19 -33.41 -14.39
C ILE A 126 4.24 -34.01 -13.44
N ALA A 127 4.83 -33.21 -12.57
CA ALA A 127 5.82 -33.67 -11.58
C ALA A 127 5.24 -34.72 -10.62
N VAL A 128 4.04 -34.48 -10.10
CA VAL A 128 3.35 -35.39 -9.18
C VAL A 128 2.97 -36.71 -9.86
N ARG A 129 2.61 -36.67 -11.15
CA ARG A 129 2.26 -37.87 -11.95
C ARG A 129 3.47 -38.67 -12.40
N ARG A 130 4.70 -38.16 -12.25
CA ARG A 130 5.91 -38.90 -12.61
C ARG A 130 5.95 -40.26 -11.90
N ARG A 131 6.23 -41.35 -12.68
CA ARG A 131 6.35 -42.71 -12.10
C ARG A 131 7.56 -42.77 -11.17
N ILE A 132 7.37 -43.35 -9.99
CA ILE A 132 8.45 -43.62 -9.05
C ILE A 132 9.26 -44.79 -9.62
N VAL A 133 10.55 -44.57 -9.84
CA VAL A 133 11.52 -45.56 -10.25
C VAL A 133 12.43 -45.82 -9.07
N GLU A 134 12.90 -47.05 -8.89
CA GLU A 134 13.84 -47.39 -7.81
C GLU A 134 15.06 -46.46 -7.83
N PRO A 135 15.45 -45.89 -6.68
CA PRO A 135 16.54 -44.93 -6.61
C PRO A 135 17.87 -45.60 -6.98
N SER A 136 18.59 -45.02 -7.93
CA SER A 136 19.97 -45.42 -8.22
C SER A 136 20.87 -45.09 -7.02
N ARG A 137 22.03 -45.78 -6.90
CA ARG A 137 22.99 -45.54 -5.82
C ARG A 137 23.38 -44.06 -5.72
N TRP A 138 23.49 -43.57 -4.50
CA TRP A 138 23.95 -42.22 -4.20
C TRP A 138 25.36 -41.98 -4.75
N GLY A 139 25.55 -40.91 -5.52
CA GLY A 139 26.81 -40.60 -6.19
C GLY A 139 27.49 -39.35 -5.67
N LYS A 140 28.73 -39.11 -6.09
CA LYS A 140 29.50 -37.90 -5.71
C LYS A 140 28.76 -36.59 -6.05
N MET A 141 28.04 -36.55 -7.17
CA MET A 141 27.26 -35.37 -7.59
C MET A 141 26.09 -35.10 -6.63
N ASP A 142 25.46 -36.15 -6.08
CA ASP A 142 24.38 -35.99 -5.11
C ASP A 142 24.92 -35.39 -3.80
N THR A 143 26.09 -35.84 -3.35
CA THR A 143 26.77 -35.27 -2.18
C THR A 143 27.17 -33.82 -2.40
N LEU A 144 27.72 -33.47 -3.57
CA LEU A 144 28.04 -32.07 -3.90
C LEU A 144 26.79 -31.19 -3.95
N GLY A 145 25.71 -31.68 -4.58
CA GLY A 145 24.42 -30.98 -4.60
C GLY A 145 23.85 -30.74 -3.20
N LEU A 146 23.99 -31.74 -2.30
CA LEU A 146 23.57 -31.59 -0.90
C LEU A 146 24.36 -30.52 -0.17
N LEU A 147 25.71 -30.59 -0.23
CA LEU A 147 26.58 -29.62 0.43
C LEU A 147 26.35 -28.21 -0.13
N PHE A 148 26.21 -28.08 -1.45
CA PHE A 148 25.85 -26.81 -2.08
C PHE A 148 24.51 -26.28 -1.56
N SER A 149 23.47 -27.11 -1.53
CA SER A 149 22.14 -26.71 -1.06
C SER A 149 22.14 -26.29 0.41
N ILE A 150 22.88 -27.00 1.26
CA ILE A 150 23.06 -26.63 2.68
C ILE A 150 23.83 -25.31 2.80
N GLY A 151 24.93 -25.15 2.05
CA GLY A 151 25.70 -23.90 2.04
C GLY A 151 24.87 -22.68 1.65
N ILE A 152 24.05 -22.83 0.59
CA ILE A 152 23.14 -21.75 0.16
C ILE A 152 22.01 -21.51 1.16
N PHE A 153 21.51 -22.53 1.84
CA PHE A 153 20.51 -22.38 2.89
C PHE A 153 21.00 -21.49 4.04
N PHE A 154 22.25 -21.65 4.45
CA PHE A 154 22.86 -20.88 5.52
C PHE A 154 23.52 -19.58 5.06
N LEU A 155 23.59 -19.30 3.76
CA LEU A 155 24.28 -18.12 3.23
C LEU A 155 23.77 -16.82 3.86
N GLN A 156 22.47 -16.58 3.83
CA GLN A 156 21.86 -15.36 4.37
C GLN A 156 21.98 -15.26 5.90
N PRO A 157 21.69 -16.32 6.70
CA PRO A 157 21.94 -16.31 8.14
C PRO A 157 23.39 -15.95 8.52
N VAL A 158 24.37 -16.49 7.77
CA VAL A 158 25.80 -16.20 8.00
C VAL A 158 26.14 -14.76 7.61
N GLN A 159 25.64 -14.27 6.49
CA GLN A 159 25.81 -12.87 6.07
C GLN A 159 25.23 -11.91 7.11
N ASN A 160 24.03 -12.18 7.62
CA ASN A 160 23.41 -11.37 8.66
C ASN A 160 24.32 -11.28 9.91
N LEU A 161 24.88 -12.42 10.34
CA LEU A 161 25.83 -12.45 11.46
C LEU A 161 27.11 -11.66 11.15
N ALA A 162 27.67 -11.84 9.95
CA ALA A 162 28.89 -11.17 9.53
C ALA A 162 28.75 -9.64 9.46
N TRP A 163 27.54 -9.13 9.22
CA TRP A 163 27.24 -7.70 9.19
C TRP A 163 26.74 -7.13 10.53
N GLY A 164 26.97 -7.86 11.62
CA GLY A 164 26.66 -7.41 12.98
C GLY A 164 25.22 -7.67 13.42
N GLY A 165 24.46 -8.43 12.64
CA GLY A 165 23.12 -8.89 13.00
C GLY A 165 23.13 -10.19 13.81
N VAL A 166 21.95 -10.78 14.00
CA VAL A 166 21.76 -12.04 14.73
C VAL A 166 21.62 -13.21 13.77
N PHE A 167 22.33 -14.31 14.04
CA PHE A 167 22.15 -15.55 13.30
C PHE A 167 20.81 -16.20 13.63
N LYS A 168 19.92 -16.28 12.63
CA LYS A 168 18.65 -17.02 12.73
C LYS A 168 18.52 -17.95 11.53
N VAL A 169 18.36 -19.25 11.79
CA VAL A 169 18.21 -20.28 10.75
C VAL A 169 17.02 -19.98 9.81
N ILE A 170 15.96 -19.41 10.36
CA ILE A 170 14.75 -19.05 9.60
C ILE A 170 14.97 -17.92 8.58
N ASP A 171 16.08 -17.16 8.69
CA ASP A 171 16.42 -16.07 7.79
C ASP A 171 17.10 -16.54 6.49
N THR A 172 16.85 -17.78 6.09
CA THR A 172 17.32 -18.31 4.81
C THR A 172 16.79 -17.49 3.64
N GLY A 173 17.62 -17.33 2.60
CA GLY A 173 17.21 -16.65 1.35
C GLY A 173 16.43 -17.54 0.37
N TYR A 174 16.17 -18.80 0.66
CA TYR A 174 15.37 -19.68 -0.22
C TYR A 174 13.93 -19.17 -0.34
N PRO A 175 13.46 -18.77 -1.53
CA PRO A 175 12.13 -18.18 -1.71
C PRO A 175 10.99 -19.03 -1.14
N ALA A 176 11.04 -20.35 -1.32
CA ALA A 176 10.01 -21.25 -0.82
C ALA A 176 9.89 -21.24 0.72
N PHE A 177 11.01 -21.26 1.45
CA PHE A 177 10.99 -21.18 2.91
C PHE A 177 10.72 -19.76 3.39
N ARG A 178 11.34 -18.79 2.73
CA ARG A 178 11.14 -17.37 3.02
C ARG A 178 9.69 -16.96 2.89
N PHE A 179 8.96 -17.46 1.90
CA PHE A 179 7.54 -17.18 1.71
C PHE A 179 6.71 -17.57 2.94
N VAL A 180 6.88 -18.81 3.42
CA VAL A 180 6.16 -19.28 4.62
C VAL A 180 6.52 -18.44 5.85
N LYS A 181 7.81 -18.16 6.04
CA LYS A 181 8.27 -17.26 7.10
C LYS A 181 7.63 -15.88 6.99
N ASP A 182 7.70 -15.26 5.81
CA ASP A 182 7.20 -13.90 5.60
C ASP A 182 5.68 -13.82 5.82
N VAL A 183 4.90 -14.83 5.41
CA VAL A 183 3.47 -14.93 5.73
C VAL A 183 3.25 -15.02 7.25
N VAL A 184 3.94 -15.92 7.95
CA VAL A 184 3.72 -16.13 9.40
C VAL A 184 4.15 -14.90 10.20
N VAL A 185 5.32 -14.34 9.92
CA VAL A 185 5.85 -13.18 10.66
C VAL A 185 4.96 -11.96 10.44
N ASN A 186 4.67 -11.62 9.20
CA ASN A 186 3.85 -10.44 8.89
C ASN A 186 2.39 -10.61 9.36
N ASN A 187 1.83 -11.84 9.32
CA ASN A 187 0.50 -12.09 9.86
C ASN A 187 0.46 -11.86 11.38
N ASN A 188 1.47 -12.32 12.12
CA ASN A 188 1.54 -12.07 13.56
C ASN A 188 1.70 -10.58 13.86
N GLU A 189 2.49 -9.84 13.07
CA GLU A 189 2.62 -8.38 13.20
C GLU A 189 1.28 -7.66 12.93
N VAL A 190 0.48 -8.13 11.98
CA VAL A 190 -0.88 -7.60 11.74
C VAL A 190 -1.79 -7.86 12.93
N LEU A 191 -1.80 -9.10 13.46
CA LEU A 191 -2.63 -9.45 14.61
C LEU A 191 -2.23 -8.67 15.87
N ASP A 192 -0.92 -8.49 16.12
CA ASP A 192 -0.40 -7.69 17.22
C ASP A 192 -0.81 -6.21 17.08
N GLU A 193 -0.74 -5.66 15.86
CA GLU A 193 -1.18 -4.28 15.59
C GLU A 193 -2.69 -4.13 15.78
N GLN A 194 -3.51 -5.08 15.33
CA GLN A 194 -4.96 -5.07 15.54
C GLN A 194 -5.31 -5.16 17.03
N ALA A 195 -4.67 -6.04 17.77
CA ALA A 195 -4.86 -6.18 19.22
C ALA A 195 -4.49 -4.86 19.95
N ARG A 196 -3.36 -4.27 19.60
CA ARG A 196 -2.90 -2.98 20.14
C ARG A 196 -3.89 -1.86 19.80
N MET A 197 -4.36 -1.82 18.56
CA MET A 197 -5.35 -0.84 18.11
C MET A 197 -6.65 -0.96 18.91
N ALA A 198 -7.20 -2.18 19.07
CA ALA A 198 -8.41 -2.42 19.84
C ALA A 198 -8.25 -2.01 21.31
N GLN A 199 -7.11 -2.32 21.92
CA GLN A 199 -6.79 -1.90 23.29
C GLN A 199 -6.76 -0.38 23.42
N LEU A 200 -6.01 0.32 22.55
CA LEU A 200 -5.82 1.77 22.63
C LEU A 200 -7.07 2.55 22.23
N ALA A 201 -7.85 2.02 21.27
CA ALA A 201 -9.12 2.63 20.87
C ALA A 201 -10.15 2.69 22.02
N GLY A 202 -10.11 1.73 22.96
CA GLY A 202 -10.94 1.74 24.17
C GLY A 202 -10.45 2.69 25.27
N MET A 203 -9.23 3.21 25.19
CA MET A 203 -8.65 4.07 26.22
C MET A 203 -9.08 5.52 26.07
N LYS A 204 -9.08 6.26 27.18
CA LYS A 204 -9.23 7.70 27.17
C LYS A 204 -7.97 8.33 26.56
N ASP A 205 -8.16 9.41 25.81
CA ASP A 205 -7.04 10.19 25.27
C ASP A 205 -6.16 10.80 26.39
N SER A 206 -4.90 11.05 26.07
CA SER A 206 -3.92 11.62 26.97
C SER A 206 -3.59 13.10 26.71
N TRP A 207 -4.43 13.80 25.92
CA TRP A 207 -4.21 15.19 25.57
C TRP A 207 -4.28 16.14 26.76
N HIS A 208 -3.26 16.98 26.90
CA HIS A 208 -3.26 18.13 27.83
C HIS A 208 -3.34 19.42 27.02
N VAL A 209 -4.58 19.90 26.79
CA VAL A 209 -4.86 21.11 26.06
C VAL A 209 -4.57 22.31 26.94
N MET A 210 -3.65 23.18 26.49
CA MET A 210 -3.20 24.37 27.22
C MET A 210 -3.96 25.65 26.82
N ALA A 211 -4.30 25.76 25.51
CA ALA A 211 -5.04 26.90 24.98
C ALA A 211 -5.82 26.50 23.74
N VAL A 212 -6.94 27.16 23.51
CA VAL A 212 -7.81 26.99 22.33
C VAL A 212 -8.15 28.39 21.82
N LYS A 213 -7.66 28.73 20.62
CA LYS A 213 -7.87 30.02 19.96
C LYS A 213 -8.22 29.83 18.48
N PRO A 214 -9.40 29.26 18.18
CA PRO A 214 -9.78 29.00 16.78
C PRO A 214 -10.02 30.32 16.05
N LYS A 215 -9.51 30.43 14.84
CA LYS A 215 -9.72 31.59 13.95
C LYS A 215 -11.06 31.49 13.21
N TYR A 216 -11.51 30.27 12.92
CA TYR A 216 -12.72 30.01 12.16
C TYR A 216 -13.74 29.23 12.99
N HIS A 217 -15.00 29.33 12.62
CA HIS A 217 -16.07 28.54 13.24
C HIS A 217 -16.14 27.11 12.68
N LEU A 218 -15.89 26.95 11.37
CA LEU A 218 -15.89 25.64 10.69
C LEU A 218 -14.48 25.26 10.25
N TYR A 219 -14.07 24.05 10.61
CA TYR A 219 -12.86 23.40 10.12
C TYR A 219 -13.26 22.12 9.39
N VAL A 220 -12.85 21.98 8.13
CA VAL A 220 -13.20 20.82 7.32
C VAL A 220 -11.93 20.11 6.85
N VAL A 221 -11.79 18.83 7.19
CA VAL A 221 -10.71 17.96 6.72
C VAL A 221 -11.26 17.01 5.67
N VAL A 222 -10.80 17.14 4.42
CA VAL A 222 -11.15 16.22 3.35
C VAL A 222 -9.96 15.29 3.13
N ILE A 223 -10.15 14.02 3.45
CA ILE A 223 -9.15 12.96 3.24
C ILE A 223 -9.47 12.32 1.89
N GLY A 224 -8.60 12.54 0.91
CA GLY A 224 -8.63 11.88 -0.39
C GLY A 224 -7.97 10.52 -0.34
N GLU A 225 -8.11 9.76 -1.42
CA GLU A 225 -7.64 8.39 -1.55
C GLU A 225 -6.83 8.22 -2.83
N SER A 226 -5.62 7.67 -2.72
CA SER A 226 -4.77 7.21 -3.83
C SER A 226 -4.40 8.27 -4.87
N ALA A 227 -4.48 9.58 -4.56
CA ALA A 227 -4.23 10.64 -5.53
C ALA A 227 -2.74 11.02 -5.59
N ARG A 228 -2.09 10.72 -6.73
CA ARG A 228 -0.72 11.16 -7.02
C ARG A 228 -0.71 12.65 -7.37
N ARG A 229 0.27 13.37 -6.85
CA ARG A 229 0.49 14.78 -7.14
C ARG A 229 0.65 15.06 -8.65
N ASP A 230 1.46 14.26 -9.34
CA ASP A 230 1.77 14.40 -10.77
C ASP A 230 0.59 14.06 -11.71
N ALA A 231 -0.51 13.53 -11.17
CA ALA A 231 -1.78 13.34 -11.87
C ALA A 231 -2.70 14.57 -11.85
N LEU A 232 -2.40 15.62 -11.06
CA LEU A 232 -3.24 16.80 -10.86
C LEU A 232 -2.57 18.06 -11.44
N GLY A 233 -3.23 18.77 -12.35
CA GLY A 233 -2.69 19.96 -13.00
C GLY A 233 -2.31 21.06 -12.02
N ALA A 234 -3.13 21.36 -11.02
CA ALA A 234 -2.86 22.36 -9.98
C ALA A 234 -1.58 22.09 -9.16
N PHE A 235 -1.11 20.83 -9.13
CA PHE A 235 0.06 20.41 -8.38
C PHE A 235 1.26 20.05 -9.27
N GLY A 236 1.24 20.45 -10.54
CA GLY A 236 2.32 20.29 -11.50
C GLY A 236 2.18 19.10 -12.45
N GLY A 237 1.02 18.43 -12.49
CA GLY A 237 0.67 17.46 -13.53
C GLY A 237 0.44 18.11 -14.89
N HIS A 238 0.49 17.32 -15.95
CA HIS A 238 0.39 17.80 -17.33
C HIS A 238 -1.07 17.97 -17.85
N TRP A 239 -2.07 17.68 -17.02
CA TRP A 239 -3.48 17.66 -17.41
C TRP A 239 -4.24 18.84 -16.84
N ASP A 240 -5.14 19.40 -17.65
CA ASP A 240 -6.07 20.45 -17.22
C ASP A 240 -7.32 19.82 -16.57
N ASN A 241 -7.10 19.09 -15.47
CA ASN A 241 -8.10 18.28 -14.80
C ASN A 241 -8.48 18.76 -13.39
N THR A 242 -7.91 19.87 -12.94
CA THR A 242 -8.17 20.46 -11.61
C THR A 242 -8.40 21.98 -11.70
N PRO A 243 -9.42 22.44 -12.47
CA PRO A 243 -9.65 23.88 -12.70
C PRO A 243 -9.97 24.65 -11.41
N PHE A 244 -10.68 24.03 -10.47
CA PHE A 244 -10.98 24.67 -9.18
C PHE A 244 -9.69 24.86 -8.36
N ALA A 245 -8.94 23.81 -8.12
CA ALA A 245 -7.70 23.89 -7.33
C ALA A 245 -6.67 24.82 -7.99
N SER A 246 -6.65 24.91 -9.33
CA SER A 246 -5.74 25.80 -10.07
C SER A 246 -6.06 27.29 -9.94
N SER A 247 -7.26 27.66 -9.51
CA SER A 247 -7.73 29.05 -9.53
C SER A 247 -8.19 29.58 -8.17
N VAL A 248 -8.56 28.73 -7.23
CA VAL A 248 -9.09 29.11 -5.92
C VAL A 248 -8.02 29.82 -5.08
N ASN A 249 -8.42 30.85 -4.34
CA ASN A 249 -7.54 31.49 -3.36
C ASN A 249 -7.29 30.56 -2.19
N GLY A 250 -6.03 30.50 -1.73
CA GLY A 250 -5.60 29.61 -0.65
C GLY A 250 -4.14 29.20 -0.79
N TYR A 251 -3.75 28.18 -0.07
CA TYR A 251 -2.40 27.63 -0.05
C TYR A 251 -2.39 26.22 -0.64
N LEU A 252 -1.65 26.01 -1.73
CA LEU A 252 -1.39 24.70 -2.30
C LEU A 252 0.06 24.29 -1.98
N PHE A 253 0.26 23.03 -1.62
CA PHE A 253 1.58 22.50 -1.31
C PHE A 253 1.95 21.49 -2.41
N ASN A 254 2.91 21.84 -3.24
CA ASN A 254 3.35 20.95 -4.31
C ASN A 254 4.46 19.98 -3.89
N ASN A 255 4.78 19.91 -2.61
CA ASN A 255 5.79 19.00 -2.06
C ASN A 255 5.36 18.46 -0.68
N TYR A 256 4.15 17.86 -0.61
CA TYR A 256 3.65 17.16 0.57
C TYR A 256 3.82 15.66 0.39
N ILE A 257 4.39 15.01 1.40
CA ILE A 257 4.82 13.62 1.37
C ILE A 257 4.01 12.81 2.37
N ALA A 258 3.28 11.80 1.89
CA ALA A 258 2.51 10.85 2.68
C ALA A 258 3.41 10.02 3.64
N ALA A 259 2.85 9.54 4.73
CA ALA A 259 3.62 8.81 5.74
C ALA A 259 3.95 7.36 5.33
N SER A 260 3.09 6.74 4.49
CA SER A 260 3.28 5.40 3.95
C SER A 260 2.57 5.27 2.59
N GLY A 261 2.78 4.16 1.88
CA GLY A 261 2.24 3.90 0.53
C GLY A 261 0.89 3.15 0.54
N SER A 262 0.18 3.10 1.66
CA SER A 262 -1.15 2.48 1.78
C SER A 262 -1.99 3.15 2.83
N THR A 263 -3.31 3.16 2.64
CA THR A 263 -4.30 3.91 3.44
C THR A 263 -4.17 3.65 4.94
N GLN A 264 -4.27 2.39 5.37
CA GLN A 264 -4.30 2.05 6.79
C GLN A 264 -3.01 2.50 7.51
N LYS A 265 -1.85 2.27 6.89
CA LYS A 265 -0.56 2.64 7.49
C LYS A 265 -0.32 4.13 7.40
N SER A 266 -0.60 4.75 6.26
CA SER A 266 -0.40 6.19 6.06
C SER A 266 -1.28 7.01 7.01
N LEU A 267 -2.59 6.78 7.02
CA LEU A 267 -3.50 7.52 7.89
C LEU A 267 -3.29 7.17 9.38
N GLY A 268 -2.93 5.91 9.70
CA GLY A 268 -2.55 5.53 11.05
C GLY A 268 -1.39 6.37 11.61
N LEU A 269 -0.39 6.67 10.77
CA LEU A 269 0.75 7.52 11.16
C LEU A 269 0.44 9.03 11.08
N THR A 270 -0.40 9.43 10.12
CA THR A 270 -0.74 10.83 9.85
C THR A 270 -1.65 11.42 10.93
N LEU A 271 -2.71 10.69 11.28
CA LEU A 271 -3.81 11.22 12.08
C LEU A 271 -3.64 11.00 13.58
N ASN A 272 -2.69 10.18 14.00
CA ASN A 272 -2.42 9.86 15.40
C ASN A 272 -1.09 10.45 15.87
N ARG A 273 -0.98 10.65 17.17
CA ARG A 273 0.31 10.84 17.82
C ARG A 273 1.17 9.60 17.63
N VAL A 274 2.42 9.79 17.24
CA VAL A 274 3.36 8.69 17.03
C VAL A 274 4.43 8.71 18.12
N VAL A 275 4.59 7.59 18.84
CA VAL A 275 5.62 7.39 19.84
C VAL A 275 6.43 6.16 19.46
N ASP A 276 7.74 6.28 19.34
CA ASP A 276 8.66 5.20 18.94
C ASP A 276 8.22 4.49 17.64
N GLY A 277 7.76 5.29 16.66
CA GLY A 277 7.30 4.80 15.36
C GLY A 277 5.93 4.10 15.37
N LYS A 278 5.23 4.07 16.51
CA LYS A 278 3.92 3.43 16.66
C LYS A 278 2.82 4.46 16.91
N PRO A 279 1.71 4.42 16.14
CA PRO A 279 0.56 5.30 16.36
C PRO A 279 -0.07 5.04 17.75
N GLN A 280 -0.45 6.09 18.43
CA GLN A 280 -1.22 6.06 19.68
C GLN A 280 -2.70 6.30 19.32
N TYR A 281 -3.47 5.23 19.08
CA TYR A 281 -4.82 5.34 18.52
C TYR A 281 -5.83 6.09 19.40
N GLN A 282 -5.59 6.18 20.72
CA GLN A 282 -6.36 7.01 21.63
C GLN A 282 -6.06 8.51 21.45
N ASP A 283 -4.86 8.87 20.97
CA ASP A 283 -4.38 10.24 20.81
C ASP A 283 -4.35 10.62 19.32
N ASN A 284 -5.50 10.98 18.77
CA ASN A 284 -5.64 11.39 17.38
C ASN A 284 -6.22 12.82 17.26
N PHE A 285 -6.25 13.37 16.04
CA PHE A 285 -6.70 14.73 15.81
C PHE A 285 -8.18 14.97 16.17
N VAL A 286 -9.05 13.93 16.08
CA VAL A 286 -10.46 14.00 16.48
C VAL A 286 -10.57 14.10 17.99
N THR A 287 -9.85 13.23 18.73
CA THR A 287 -9.85 13.31 20.21
C THR A 287 -9.20 14.59 20.71
N LEU A 288 -8.22 15.15 19.99
CA LEU A 288 -7.66 16.47 20.30
C LEU A 288 -8.71 17.59 20.12
N ALA A 289 -9.47 17.56 19.04
CA ALA A 289 -10.55 18.51 18.79
C ALA A 289 -11.66 18.41 19.85
N ASN A 290 -12.10 17.18 20.18
CA ASN A 290 -13.09 16.96 21.24
C ASN A 290 -12.60 17.50 22.58
N ARG A 291 -11.33 17.24 22.94
CA ARG A 291 -10.72 17.74 24.18
C ARG A 291 -10.65 19.27 24.21
N ALA A 292 -10.54 19.90 23.03
CA ALA A 292 -10.55 21.35 22.87
C ALA A 292 -11.95 21.99 22.82
N GLY A 293 -13.02 21.17 22.91
CA GLY A 293 -14.40 21.63 22.91
C GLY A 293 -15.00 21.87 21.52
N PHE A 294 -14.43 21.28 20.49
CA PHE A 294 -15.04 21.25 19.16
C PHE A 294 -16.16 20.21 19.12
N GLN A 295 -17.22 20.49 18.35
CA GLN A 295 -18.17 19.46 17.90
C GLN A 295 -17.58 18.75 16.68
N THR A 296 -17.54 17.44 16.68
CA THR A 296 -16.83 16.66 15.67
C THR A 296 -17.76 15.74 14.87
N TRP A 297 -17.55 15.72 13.55
CA TRP A 297 -18.33 14.95 12.58
C TRP A 297 -17.38 14.15 11.71
N TRP A 298 -17.72 12.88 11.44
CA TRP A 298 -16.97 12.06 10.51
C TRP A 298 -17.91 11.38 9.53
N PHE A 299 -17.76 11.71 8.25
CA PHE A 299 -18.53 11.12 7.16
C PHE A 299 -17.57 10.41 6.19
N SER A 300 -17.81 9.12 5.93
CA SER A 300 -16.91 8.28 5.12
C SER A 300 -17.66 7.57 4.01
N ASN A 301 -17.10 7.61 2.81
CA ASN A 301 -17.50 6.75 1.69
C ASN A 301 -16.68 5.46 1.62
N GLN A 302 -15.74 5.24 2.53
CA GLN A 302 -15.09 3.95 2.68
C GLN A 302 -15.89 3.04 3.62
N GLY A 303 -15.79 1.71 3.41
CA GLY A 303 -16.57 0.75 4.17
C GLY A 303 -16.16 0.69 5.64
N GLN A 304 -17.13 0.47 6.50
CA GLN A 304 -16.89 -0.06 7.84
C GLN A 304 -16.73 -1.56 7.70
N ILE A 305 -15.54 -2.10 7.92
CA ILE A 305 -15.26 -3.52 7.76
C ILE A 305 -15.53 -4.22 9.10
N GLY A 306 -16.53 -5.11 9.12
CA GLY A 306 -16.76 -6.25 9.99
C GLY A 306 -16.48 -6.09 11.49
N GLU A 307 -16.21 -7.23 12.12
CA GLU A 307 -16.00 -7.42 13.57
C GLU A 307 -14.70 -6.76 14.08
N TYR A 308 -13.74 -6.53 13.18
CA TYR A 308 -12.46 -5.87 13.49
C TYR A 308 -12.38 -4.51 12.81
N ASP A 309 -12.40 -3.45 13.60
CA ASP A 309 -12.25 -2.08 13.10
C ASP A 309 -10.91 -1.87 12.40
N THR A 310 -10.92 -1.15 11.27
CA THR A 310 -9.70 -0.61 10.71
C THR A 310 -9.16 0.53 11.60
N ALA A 311 -7.86 0.84 11.46
CA ALA A 311 -7.27 1.99 12.17
C ALA A 311 -8.07 3.28 11.94
N ILE A 312 -8.59 3.48 10.72
CA ILE A 312 -9.37 4.67 10.35
C ILE A 312 -10.77 4.65 10.95
N ALA A 313 -11.44 3.49 10.93
CA ALA A 313 -12.75 3.34 11.57
C ALA A 313 -12.68 3.59 13.08
N SER A 314 -11.59 3.15 13.74
CA SER A 314 -11.39 3.40 15.17
C SER A 314 -11.17 4.89 15.49
N ILE A 315 -10.51 5.65 14.59
CA ILE A 315 -10.38 7.11 14.70
C ILE A 315 -11.74 7.77 14.46
N ALA A 316 -12.46 7.35 13.42
CA ALA A 316 -13.79 7.88 13.06
C ALA A 316 -14.78 7.76 14.22
N LYS A 317 -14.81 6.62 14.91
CA LYS A 317 -15.67 6.37 16.07
C LYS A 317 -15.39 7.28 17.28
N ARG A 318 -14.34 8.07 17.24
CA ARG A 318 -14.05 9.09 18.27
C ARG A 318 -14.74 10.41 18.00
N ALA A 319 -15.31 10.64 16.82
CA ALA A 319 -16.13 11.81 16.56
C ALA A 319 -17.47 11.72 17.30
N ASP A 320 -18.06 12.87 17.62
CA ASP A 320 -19.38 12.92 18.27
C ASP A 320 -20.47 12.33 17.38
N GLU A 321 -20.38 12.53 16.06
CA GLU A 321 -21.29 12.00 15.06
C GLU A 321 -20.52 11.32 13.94
N VAL A 322 -20.90 10.08 13.62
CA VAL A 322 -20.21 9.24 12.62
C VAL A 322 -21.20 8.64 11.64
N GLN A 323 -20.94 8.77 10.36
CA GLN A 323 -21.73 8.09 9.34
C GLN A 323 -20.82 7.52 8.24
N PHE A 324 -20.95 6.21 8.01
CA PHE A 324 -20.37 5.51 6.87
C PHE A 324 -21.48 5.33 5.82
N LEU A 325 -21.17 5.67 4.54
CA LEU A 325 -22.12 5.47 3.44
C LEU A 325 -22.27 4.00 3.06
N LYS A 326 -21.26 3.17 3.38
CA LYS A 326 -21.23 1.74 3.08
C LYS A 326 -21.41 0.93 4.37
N ASN A 327 -22.59 0.36 4.55
CA ASN A 327 -22.98 -0.38 5.75
C ASN A 327 -23.22 -1.86 5.43
N GLY A 328 -22.16 -2.63 5.16
CA GLY A 328 -22.24 -4.11 5.14
C GLY A 328 -23.10 -4.78 4.07
N ASP A 329 -23.99 -4.09 3.37
CA ASP A 329 -24.77 -4.62 2.25
C ASP A 329 -24.02 -4.35 0.93
N PHE A 330 -23.48 -5.43 0.37
CA PHE A 330 -22.64 -5.43 -0.80
C PHE A 330 -23.31 -4.84 -2.06
N GLU A 331 -24.54 -5.29 -2.37
CA GLU A 331 -25.24 -4.88 -3.60
C GLU A 331 -25.76 -3.44 -3.54
N ALA A 332 -26.21 -2.99 -2.37
CA ALA A 332 -26.74 -1.65 -2.18
C ALA A 332 -25.65 -0.54 -2.20
N ASN A 333 -24.40 -0.91 -1.87
CA ASN A 333 -23.30 0.03 -1.68
C ASN A 333 -22.31 0.10 -2.85
N LYS A 334 -22.49 -0.74 -3.88
CA LYS A 334 -21.67 -0.78 -5.07
C LYS A 334 -21.70 0.59 -5.78
N ASN A 335 -20.52 1.18 -5.98
CA ASN A 335 -20.38 2.46 -6.68
C ASN A 335 -21.04 3.69 -6.01
N THR A 336 -21.10 3.73 -4.67
CA THR A 336 -21.50 4.96 -3.96
C THR A 336 -20.52 6.10 -4.29
N GLN A 337 -21.06 7.23 -4.78
CA GLN A 337 -20.27 8.39 -5.18
C GLN A 337 -19.93 9.28 -3.98
N ASP A 338 -18.73 9.83 -3.95
CA ASP A 338 -18.27 10.75 -2.89
C ASP A 338 -19.16 11.99 -2.73
N GLU A 339 -19.86 12.40 -3.79
CA GLU A 339 -20.80 13.53 -3.76
C GLU A 339 -21.94 13.36 -2.74
N GLN A 340 -22.25 12.13 -2.31
CA GLN A 340 -23.25 11.92 -1.25
C GLN A 340 -22.80 12.49 0.10
N LEU A 341 -21.50 12.61 0.34
CA LEU A 341 -20.95 13.24 1.55
C LEU A 341 -21.32 14.72 1.65
N LEU A 342 -21.54 15.40 0.51
CA LEU A 342 -21.97 16.81 0.49
C LEU A 342 -23.35 17.02 1.10
N LYS A 343 -24.27 16.05 0.94
CA LYS A 343 -25.61 16.10 1.56
C LYS A 343 -25.53 16.03 3.09
N LEU A 344 -24.61 15.20 3.61
CA LEU A 344 -24.39 15.12 5.06
C LEU A 344 -23.77 16.40 5.60
N THR A 345 -22.83 16.98 4.86
CA THR A 345 -22.25 18.28 5.19
C THR A 345 -23.32 19.37 5.23
N GLU A 346 -24.22 19.42 4.26
CA GLU A 346 -25.32 20.40 4.20
C GLU A 346 -26.23 20.31 5.43
N GLN A 347 -26.53 19.09 5.89
CA GLN A 347 -27.32 18.87 7.13
C GLN A 347 -26.61 19.46 8.35
N VAL A 348 -25.29 19.31 8.47
CA VAL A 348 -24.51 19.92 9.56
C VAL A 348 -24.55 21.44 9.46
N LEU A 349 -24.33 21.99 8.27
CA LEU A 349 -24.30 23.45 8.04
C LEU A 349 -25.65 24.12 8.30
N SER A 350 -26.77 23.39 8.11
CA SER A 350 -28.12 23.90 8.42
C SER A 350 -28.44 24.01 9.92
N THR A 351 -27.56 23.44 10.78
CA THR A 351 -27.79 23.42 12.23
C THR A 351 -26.90 24.46 12.90
N GLN A 352 -27.51 25.47 13.56
CA GLN A 352 -26.76 26.45 14.32
C GLN A 352 -26.06 25.80 15.51
N ARG A 353 -24.76 26.07 15.66
CA ARG A 353 -23.91 25.61 16.76
C ARG A 353 -23.12 26.81 17.31
N THR A 354 -22.86 26.79 18.59
CA THR A 354 -22.10 27.88 19.26
C THR A 354 -20.61 27.57 19.39
N GLN A 355 -20.25 26.27 19.45
CA GLN A 355 -18.84 25.83 19.52
C GLN A 355 -18.22 25.66 18.11
N PRO A 356 -16.90 25.78 18.00
CA PRO A 356 -16.20 25.46 16.77
C PRO A 356 -16.48 24.02 16.32
N GLN A 357 -16.53 23.80 15.02
CA GLN A 357 -16.86 22.49 14.45
C GLN A 357 -15.69 21.93 13.64
N LEU A 358 -15.48 20.62 13.74
CA LEU A 358 -14.59 19.83 12.88
C LEU A 358 -15.41 18.83 12.08
N ILE A 359 -15.44 18.99 10.77
CA ILE A 359 -16.10 18.07 9.85
C ILE A 359 -15.02 17.31 9.08
N VAL A 360 -15.05 15.99 9.13
CA VAL A 360 -14.13 15.12 8.38
C VAL A 360 -14.90 14.41 7.28
N LEU A 361 -14.44 14.56 6.04
CA LEU A 361 -14.95 13.83 4.88
C LEU A 361 -13.87 12.87 4.39
N HIS A 362 -14.15 11.57 4.43
CA HIS A 362 -13.23 10.53 3.98
C HIS A 362 -13.74 9.93 2.67
N LEU A 363 -13.03 10.24 1.58
CA LEU A 363 -13.43 9.92 0.21
C LEU A 363 -13.03 8.49 -0.18
N MET A 364 -13.72 7.93 -1.16
CA MET A 364 -13.25 6.79 -1.94
C MET A 364 -12.27 7.23 -3.04
N GLY A 365 -12.38 8.46 -3.48
CA GLY A 365 -11.43 9.15 -4.34
C GLY A 365 -10.99 8.37 -5.57
N SER A 366 -9.68 8.23 -5.71
CA SER A 366 -9.03 7.56 -6.85
C SER A 366 -8.54 6.14 -6.50
N HIS A 367 -9.19 5.46 -5.56
CA HIS A 367 -8.90 4.07 -5.21
C HIS A 367 -8.78 3.18 -6.45
N PRO A 368 -7.85 2.23 -6.52
CA PRO A 368 -7.66 1.32 -7.66
C PRO A 368 -8.97 0.72 -8.19
N GLN A 369 -8.98 0.43 -9.51
CA GLN A 369 -10.13 0.29 -10.38
C GLN A 369 -10.87 1.62 -10.60
N ALA A 370 -10.08 2.63 -10.95
CA ALA A 370 -10.58 3.97 -11.22
C ALA A 370 -11.71 3.99 -12.27
N CYS A 371 -11.74 3.04 -13.21
CA CYS A 371 -12.83 2.93 -14.18
C CYS A 371 -14.18 2.60 -13.55
N ASP A 372 -14.21 1.89 -12.42
CA ASP A 372 -15.46 1.65 -11.68
C ASP A 372 -15.92 2.94 -10.99
N ARG A 373 -14.99 3.71 -10.41
CA ARG A 373 -15.26 5.02 -9.79
C ARG A 373 -15.81 6.02 -10.79
N THR A 374 -15.24 6.04 -12.01
CA THR A 374 -15.65 6.95 -13.07
C THR A 374 -16.78 6.41 -13.97
N LYS A 375 -17.27 5.18 -13.71
CA LYS A 375 -18.22 4.45 -14.57
C LYS A 375 -17.70 4.32 -16.00
N GLY A 376 -16.39 4.05 -16.13
CA GLY A 376 -15.68 3.92 -17.39
C GLY A 376 -15.48 5.23 -18.18
N LYS A 377 -15.79 6.39 -17.59
CA LYS A 377 -15.63 7.71 -18.25
C LYS A 377 -14.20 8.22 -18.12
N TYR A 378 -13.71 8.86 -19.16
CA TYR A 378 -12.48 9.65 -19.20
C TYR A 378 -12.57 10.72 -20.29
N THR A 379 -11.78 11.78 -20.15
CA THR A 379 -11.74 12.90 -21.14
C THR A 379 -10.56 12.79 -22.09
N VAL A 380 -9.44 12.23 -21.60
CA VAL A 380 -8.20 12.03 -22.36
C VAL A 380 -7.78 10.59 -22.23
N PHE A 381 -7.42 9.95 -23.35
CA PHE A 381 -6.85 8.59 -23.32
C PHE A 381 -5.35 8.67 -23.07
N VAL A 382 -4.87 8.01 -22.03
CA VAL A 382 -3.45 7.93 -21.67
C VAL A 382 -3.07 6.47 -21.45
N GLN A 383 -2.35 5.91 -22.39
CA GLN A 383 -1.75 4.58 -22.41
C GLN A 383 -2.74 3.41 -22.23
N SER A 384 -3.65 3.49 -21.28
CA SER A 384 -4.66 2.46 -20.99
C SER A 384 -5.99 3.09 -20.56
N LYS A 385 -7.07 2.33 -20.62
CA LYS A 385 -8.38 2.77 -20.13
C LYS A 385 -8.32 3.06 -18.63
N GLU A 386 -7.67 2.19 -17.84
CA GLU A 386 -7.57 2.32 -16.39
C GLU A 386 -6.79 3.56 -15.97
N THR A 387 -5.64 3.84 -16.63
CA THR A 387 -4.87 5.08 -16.42
C THR A 387 -5.69 6.33 -16.78
N SER A 388 -6.47 6.26 -17.87
CA SER A 388 -7.32 7.36 -18.31
C SER A 388 -8.47 7.64 -17.33
N CYS A 389 -9.11 6.60 -16.82
CA CYS A 389 -10.12 6.70 -15.76
C CYS A 389 -9.50 7.28 -14.46
N TYR A 390 -8.28 6.89 -14.12
CA TYR A 390 -7.58 7.41 -12.94
C TYR A 390 -7.37 8.93 -13.03
N LEU A 391 -6.94 9.43 -14.18
CA LEU A 391 -6.83 10.88 -14.40
C LEU A 391 -8.19 11.60 -14.32
N TYR A 392 -9.24 10.96 -14.82
CA TYR A 392 -10.59 11.53 -14.74
C TYR A 392 -11.16 11.54 -13.33
N SER A 393 -10.78 10.58 -12.45
CA SER A 393 -11.19 10.60 -11.04
C SER A 393 -10.65 11.83 -10.30
N MET A 394 -9.49 12.39 -10.73
CA MET A 394 -8.98 13.65 -10.19
C MET A 394 -9.93 14.83 -10.51
N THR A 395 -10.50 14.85 -11.71
CA THR A 395 -11.51 15.86 -12.09
C THR A 395 -12.77 15.76 -11.23
N GLN A 396 -13.19 14.53 -10.89
CA GLN A 396 -14.35 14.32 -10.02
C GLN A 396 -14.07 14.84 -8.61
N THR A 397 -12.89 14.55 -8.06
CA THR A 397 -12.47 15.05 -6.75
C THR A 397 -12.38 16.59 -6.74
N ASP A 398 -11.77 17.21 -7.76
CA ASP A 398 -11.70 18.67 -7.88
C ASP A 398 -13.10 19.32 -7.93
N SER A 399 -14.01 18.71 -8.69
CA SER A 399 -15.43 19.16 -8.75
C SER A 399 -16.14 19.04 -7.41
N LEU A 400 -15.90 17.95 -6.67
CA LEU A 400 -16.44 17.76 -5.30
C LEU A 400 -15.92 18.85 -4.35
N LEU A 401 -14.62 19.13 -4.39
CA LEU A 401 -13.99 20.16 -3.56
C LEU A 401 -14.55 21.56 -3.89
N ALA A 402 -14.79 21.86 -5.17
CA ALA A 402 -15.45 23.10 -5.59
C ALA A 402 -16.86 23.24 -4.98
N LYS A 403 -17.68 22.18 -5.09
CA LYS A 403 -19.04 22.15 -4.54
C LYS A 403 -19.04 22.33 -3.02
N LEU A 404 -18.15 21.62 -2.31
CA LEU A 404 -17.97 21.74 -0.87
C LEU A 404 -17.59 23.17 -0.48
N TYR A 405 -16.60 23.74 -1.15
CA TYR A 405 -16.16 25.12 -0.91
C TYR A 405 -17.31 26.12 -1.06
N HIS A 406 -18.14 25.98 -2.10
CA HIS A 406 -19.32 26.82 -2.28
C HIS A 406 -20.38 26.59 -1.20
N GLN A 407 -20.61 25.36 -0.74
CA GLN A 407 -21.51 25.11 0.38
C GLN A 407 -21.03 25.83 1.66
N LEU A 408 -19.72 25.77 1.93
CA LEU A 408 -19.12 26.46 3.08
C LEU A 408 -19.23 27.98 2.96
N GLN A 409 -19.03 28.54 1.76
CA GLN A 409 -19.25 29.97 1.52
C GLN A 409 -20.71 30.39 1.75
N ASN A 410 -21.65 29.58 1.30
CA ASN A 410 -23.09 29.86 1.41
C ASN A 410 -23.64 29.66 2.84
N SER A 411 -22.91 28.99 3.74
CA SER A 411 -23.33 28.85 5.14
C SER A 411 -23.31 30.19 5.90
N GLY A 412 -22.54 31.17 5.42
CA GLY A 412 -22.35 32.45 6.10
C GLY A 412 -21.36 32.40 7.27
N ASP A 413 -20.85 31.20 7.64
CA ASP A 413 -19.86 31.03 8.69
C ASP A 413 -18.42 31.29 8.18
N THR A 414 -17.54 31.66 9.11
CA THR A 414 -16.10 31.66 8.83
C THR A 414 -15.59 30.22 8.80
N PHE A 415 -14.88 29.85 7.75
CA PHE A 415 -14.39 28.48 7.60
C PHE A 415 -12.94 28.42 7.12
N SER A 416 -12.31 27.28 7.41
CA SER A 416 -11.11 26.82 6.73
C SER A 416 -11.23 25.32 6.43
N MET A 417 -10.89 24.93 5.19
CA MET A 417 -10.87 23.54 4.77
C MET A 417 -9.47 23.13 4.32
N THR A 418 -9.11 21.89 4.59
CA THR A 418 -7.90 21.26 4.07
C THR A 418 -8.26 20.00 3.29
N TYR A 419 -7.57 19.77 2.18
CA TYR A 419 -7.64 18.52 1.41
C TYR A 419 -6.24 17.94 1.28
N PHE A 420 -6.12 16.64 1.48
CA PHE A 420 -4.92 15.88 1.15
C PHE A 420 -5.28 14.45 0.77
N SER A 421 -4.45 13.80 -0.03
CA SER A 421 -4.56 12.35 -0.24
C SER A 421 -3.69 11.60 0.75
N ASP A 422 -4.13 10.43 1.10
CA ASP A 422 -3.47 9.54 2.05
C ASP A 422 -2.16 8.95 1.51
N HIS A 423 -2.12 8.57 0.23
CA HIS A 423 -0.95 8.11 -0.51
C HIS A 423 -1.17 8.25 -2.02
N GLY A 424 -0.13 7.97 -2.81
CA GLY A 424 -0.20 7.80 -4.25
C GLY A 424 -0.10 6.32 -4.65
N LEU A 425 0.04 6.07 -5.96
CA LEU A 425 0.14 4.73 -6.55
C LEU A 425 1.37 4.65 -7.47
N ALA A 426 1.80 3.43 -7.83
CA ALA A 426 2.81 3.19 -8.86
C ALA A 426 2.22 2.52 -10.09
N PHE A 427 2.85 2.74 -11.25
CA PHE A 427 2.48 2.06 -12.47
C PHE A 427 2.88 0.58 -12.43
N LYS A 428 1.95 -0.27 -12.87
CA LYS A 428 2.17 -1.67 -13.17
C LYS A 428 1.96 -1.89 -14.67
N GLU A 429 2.70 -2.84 -15.26
CA GLU A 429 2.66 -3.12 -16.70
C GLU A 429 2.92 -1.87 -17.56
N ARG A 430 3.83 -1.01 -17.11
CA ARG A 430 4.10 0.31 -17.69
C ARG A 430 4.40 0.24 -19.20
N GLY A 431 3.78 1.13 -19.97
CA GLY A 431 3.93 1.22 -21.42
C GLY A 431 3.12 0.19 -22.21
N LYS A 432 2.33 -0.67 -21.56
CA LYS A 432 1.44 -1.65 -22.20
C LYS A 432 -0.02 -1.16 -22.18
N GLU A 433 -0.85 -1.70 -23.08
CA GLU A 433 -2.30 -1.41 -23.12
C GLU A 433 -3.04 -1.82 -21.83
N VAL A 434 -2.47 -2.76 -21.09
CA VAL A 434 -2.98 -3.26 -19.81
C VAL A 434 -2.36 -2.53 -18.59
N GLN A 435 -1.73 -1.38 -18.81
CA GLN A 435 -1.16 -0.57 -17.72
C GLN A 435 -2.23 -0.19 -16.71
N TYR A 436 -1.92 -0.30 -15.43
CA TYR A 436 -2.77 0.13 -14.32
C TYR A 436 -1.92 0.70 -13.18
N LEU A 437 -2.55 1.27 -12.17
CA LEU A 437 -1.89 1.79 -10.98
C LEU A 437 -2.27 0.94 -9.76
N ALA A 438 -1.28 0.70 -8.89
CA ALA A 438 -1.48 -0.06 -7.66
C ALA A 438 -0.56 0.45 -6.54
N HIS A 439 -0.83 0.01 -5.31
CA HIS A 439 0.00 0.29 -4.15
C HIS A 439 1.44 -0.19 -4.36
N ASP A 440 2.38 0.64 -3.94
CA ASP A 440 3.82 0.33 -3.95
C ASP A 440 4.52 1.20 -2.90
N ASP A 441 5.79 0.92 -2.59
CA ASP A 441 6.59 1.69 -1.63
C ASP A 441 8.01 2.01 -2.13
N LYS A 442 8.25 1.77 -3.45
CA LYS A 442 9.58 1.90 -4.06
C LYS A 442 9.82 3.24 -4.74
N PHE A 443 8.76 3.99 -5.03
CA PHE A 443 8.84 5.21 -5.84
C PHE A 443 8.34 6.43 -5.08
N GLN A 444 8.95 7.59 -5.37
CA GLN A 444 8.57 8.86 -4.76
C GLN A 444 7.09 9.19 -5.00
N GLN A 445 6.55 8.84 -6.17
CA GLN A 445 5.16 9.12 -6.54
C GLN A 445 4.12 8.36 -5.70
N ASN A 446 4.51 7.28 -5.01
CA ASN A 446 3.66 6.63 -4.02
C ASN A 446 3.38 7.50 -2.79
N PHE A 447 4.23 8.50 -2.56
CA PHE A 447 4.20 9.36 -1.39
C PHE A 447 3.96 10.84 -1.73
N GLN A 448 4.22 11.26 -2.97
CA GLN A 448 3.93 12.63 -3.42
C GLN A 448 2.43 12.79 -3.65
N VAL A 449 1.77 13.49 -2.74
CA VAL A 449 0.32 13.67 -2.76
C VAL A 449 -0.06 15.15 -2.71
N PRO A 450 -1.27 15.53 -3.19
CA PRO A 450 -1.77 16.89 -3.06
C PRO A 450 -2.01 17.23 -1.59
N PHE A 451 -1.79 18.49 -1.24
CA PHE A 451 -2.22 19.08 0.03
C PHE A 451 -2.59 20.54 -0.21
N MET A 452 -3.75 20.97 0.25
CA MET A 452 -4.16 22.38 0.18
C MET A 452 -4.94 22.83 1.41
N VAL A 453 -4.89 24.12 1.68
CA VAL A 453 -5.66 24.80 2.72
C VAL A 453 -6.36 26.00 2.11
N LEU A 454 -7.68 26.04 2.23
CA LEU A 454 -8.54 27.11 1.71
C LEU A 454 -9.36 27.71 2.86
N SER A 455 -9.38 29.00 2.97
CA SER A 455 -10.11 29.69 4.06
C SER A 455 -11.01 30.79 3.50
N SER A 456 -12.07 31.11 4.23
CA SER A 456 -13.07 32.12 3.82
C SER A 456 -12.49 33.52 3.64
N ASP A 457 -11.33 33.81 4.23
CA ASP A 457 -10.64 35.10 4.16
C ASP A 457 -9.38 35.10 3.28
N ASP A 458 -9.11 34.02 2.52
CA ASP A 458 -7.99 33.98 1.59
C ASP A 458 -8.20 34.95 0.42
N LYS A 459 -7.13 35.72 0.10
CA LYS A 459 -7.17 36.78 -0.93
C LYS A 459 -6.32 36.48 -2.18
N ALA A 460 -5.51 35.41 -2.13
CA ALA A 460 -4.62 35.07 -3.22
C ALA A 460 -4.38 33.57 -3.31
N HIS A 461 -4.18 33.07 -4.52
CA HIS A 461 -3.69 31.74 -4.80
C HIS A 461 -2.17 31.69 -4.52
N LYS A 462 -1.72 30.82 -3.63
CA LYS A 462 -0.32 30.70 -3.23
C LYS A 462 0.15 29.25 -3.27
N VAL A 463 1.31 29.02 -3.86
CA VAL A 463 1.94 27.70 -3.91
C VAL A 463 3.12 27.67 -2.95
N ILE A 464 3.07 26.78 -1.95
CA ILE A 464 4.16 26.49 -1.02
C ILE A 464 5.03 25.41 -1.63
N LYS A 465 6.32 25.71 -1.83
CA LYS A 465 7.32 24.80 -2.42
C LYS A 465 8.11 24.02 -1.36
N ALA A 466 8.13 24.52 -0.12
CA ALA A 466 8.82 23.85 0.97
C ALA A 466 8.24 22.46 1.22
N GLN A 467 9.12 21.47 1.37
CA GLN A 467 8.71 20.09 1.62
C GLN A 467 8.00 19.96 2.97
N ARG A 468 6.91 19.16 2.98
CA ARG A 468 6.11 18.85 4.16
C ARG A 468 5.89 17.36 4.26
N SER A 469 5.78 16.88 5.50
CA SER A 469 5.51 15.46 5.78
C SER A 469 4.16 15.28 6.43
N ALA A 470 3.46 14.22 6.05
CA ALA A 470 2.24 13.78 6.71
C ALA A 470 2.49 13.36 8.18
N ASN A 471 3.72 13.00 8.54
CA ASN A 471 4.11 12.76 9.93
C ASN A 471 4.04 14.02 10.80
N ASP A 472 3.97 15.21 10.20
CA ASP A 472 3.81 16.50 10.91
C ASP A 472 2.35 17.00 10.89
N PHE A 473 1.38 16.17 10.46
CA PHE A 473 -0.02 16.56 10.33
C PHE A 473 -0.63 17.07 11.64
N LEU A 474 -0.35 16.42 12.76
CA LEU A 474 -0.84 16.91 14.07
C LEU A 474 -0.25 18.28 14.44
N SER A 475 0.99 18.55 14.05
CA SER A 475 1.60 19.88 14.21
C SER A 475 0.92 20.93 13.32
N PHE A 476 0.59 20.55 12.06
CA PHE A 476 -0.25 21.38 11.19
C PHE A 476 -1.62 21.61 11.81
N PHE A 477 -2.31 20.55 12.24
CA PHE A 477 -3.66 20.62 12.81
C PHE A 477 -3.73 21.54 14.02
N SER A 478 -2.77 21.43 14.95
CA SER A 478 -2.62 22.30 16.10
C SER A 478 -2.47 23.79 15.70
N GLN A 479 -1.56 24.08 14.75
CA GLN A 479 -1.36 25.45 14.26
C GLN A 479 -2.58 25.99 13.52
N TRP A 480 -3.21 25.16 12.72
CA TRP A 480 -4.35 25.51 11.87
C TRP A 480 -5.62 25.80 12.67
N THR A 481 -5.90 24.96 13.69
CA THR A 481 -7.09 25.10 14.54
C THR A 481 -6.88 26.03 15.74
N GLY A 482 -5.64 26.39 16.05
CA GLY A 482 -5.29 27.18 17.23
C GLY A 482 -5.37 26.40 18.54
N ILE A 483 -5.38 25.06 18.48
CA ILE A 483 -5.36 24.16 19.65
C ILE A 483 -3.90 23.94 20.05
N GLN A 484 -3.54 24.31 21.28
CA GLN A 484 -2.20 24.06 21.83
C GLN A 484 -2.28 22.93 22.86
N ALA A 485 -1.51 21.88 22.67
CA ALA A 485 -1.39 20.75 23.60
C ALA A 485 0.08 20.45 23.90
N THR A 486 0.38 19.99 25.11
CA THR A 486 1.75 19.71 25.56
C THR A 486 2.45 18.64 24.74
N GLU A 487 1.69 17.70 24.20
CA GLU A 487 2.18 16.58 23.41
C GLU A 487 2.57 16.96 21.97
N ILE A 488 2.23 18.18 21.53
CA ILE A 488 2.48 18.68 20.17
C ILE A 488 3.40 19.89 20.23
N THR A 489 4.64 19.72 19.80
CA THR A 489 5.61 20.81 19.69
C THR A 489 5.93 21.06 18.22
N PRO A 490 5.37 22.12 17.60
CA PRO A 490 5.69 22.48 16.22
C PRO A 490 7.17 22.84 16.06
N ARG A 491 7.86 22.18 15.13
CA ARG A 491 9.27 22.46 14.84
C ARG A 491 9.43 23.63 13.87
N TYR A 492 8.39 23.94 13.10
CA TYR A 492 8.35 25.00 12.11
C TYR A 492 6.92 25.46 11.87
N ARG A 493 6.76 26.61 11.24
CA ARG A 493 5.44 27.08 10.78
C ARG A 493 5.05 26.30 9.53
N PHE A 494 3.96 25.51 9.60
CA PHE A 494 3.58 24.60 8.54
C PHE A 494 3.21 25.34 7.24
N ILE A 495 2.33 26.34 7.31
CA ILE A 495 1.95 27.20 6.18
C ILE A 495 3.00 28.29 6.00
N SER A 496 4.16 27.95 5.45
CA SER A 496 5.27 28.85 5.16
C SER A 496 6.27 28.21 4.21
N GLU A 497 7.29 28.96 3.76
CA GLU A 497 8.44 28.42 3.02
C GLU A 497 9.60 27.97 3.94
N GLN A 498 9.41 27.91 5.25
CA GLN A 498 10.42 27.42 6.18
C GLN A 498 10.74 25.94 5.92
N LYS A 499 12.02 25.59 5.81
CA LYS A 499 12.46 24.21 5.60
C LYS A 499 12.16 23.33 6.82
N ALA A 500 11.61 22.13 6.55
CA ALA A 500 11.24 21.16 7.59
C ALA A 500 12.38 20.18 7.97
N GLY A 501 13.40 20.04 7.12
CA GLY A 501 14.44 19.01 7.25
C GLY A 501 14.13 17.77 6.40
N PRO A 502 14.94 16.70 6.52
CA PRO A 502 14.74 15.45 5.78
C PRO A 502 13.39 14.80 6.10
N VAL A 503 12.73 14.25 5.08
CA VAL A 503 11.45 13.54 5.22
C VAL A 503 11.70 12.05 5.17
N TYR A 504 11.12 11.33 6.12
CA TYR A 504 11.14 9.88 6.19
C TYR A 504 9.74 9.31 6.01
N ILE A 505 9.67 8.19 5.33
CA ILE A 505 8.44 7.41 5.13
C ILE A 505 8.55 6.06 5.83
N THR A 506 7.43 5.39 6.01
CA THR A 506 7.39 3.99 6.45
C THR A 506 7.05 3.10 5.26
N ASN A 507 7.97 2.18 4.92
CA ASN A 507 7.77 1.23 3.84
C ASN A 507 6.85 0.05 4.25
N PHE A 508 6.59 -0.88 3.32
CA PHE A 508 5.73 -2.04 3.56
C PHE A 508 6.36 -3.12 4.46
N GLN A 509 7.65 -2.99 4.76
CA GLN A 509 8.38 -3.78 5.76
C GLN A 509 8.45 -3.08 7.12
N LEU A 510 7.65 -2.02 7.34
CA LEU A 510 7.62 -1.21 8.56
C LEU A 510 8.94 -0.51 8.89
N GLN A 511 9.81 -0.34 7.91
CA GLN A 511 11.10 0.33 8.07
C GLN A 511 10.95 1.82 7.77
N LYS A 512 11.67 2.63 8.53
CA LYS A 512 11.82 4.06 8.26
C LYS A 512 12.86 4.25 7.15
N VAL A 513 12.44 4.82 6.03
CA VAL A 513 13.27 5.04 4.83
C VAL A 513 13.31 6.53 4.51
N ASP A 514 14.48 7.03 4.11
CA ASP A 514 14.60 8.40 3.60
C ASP A 514 13.92 8.50 2.24
N TYR A 515 12.91 9.38 2.16
CA TYR A 515 12.13 9.62 0.95
C TYR A 515 13.01 10.01 -0.26
N ALA A 516 14.12 10.73 -0.05
CA ALA A 516 14.99 11.17 -1.13
C ALA A 516 15.73 10.02 -1.85
N HIS A 517 15.82 8.84 -1.23
CA HIS A 517 16.48 7.66 -1.80
C HIS A 517 15.54 6.74 -2.60
N LEU A 518 14.25 7.07 -2.67
CA LEU A 518 13.29 6.29 -3.47
C LEU A 518 13.48 6.55 -4.96
N GLY A 519 13.16 5.54 -5.77
CA GLY A 519 13.11 5.66 -7.23
C GLY A 519 12.03 6.63 -7.70
N THR A 520 11.97 6.88 -9.02
CA THR A 520 10.94 7.71 -9.65
C THR A 520 10.09 6.89 -10.61
N ASP A 521 8.80 7.21 -10.69
CA ASP A 521 7.81 6.56 -11.54
C ASP A 521 6.84 7.60 -12.12
N GLU A 522 7.38 8.67 -12.70
CA GLU A 522 6.60 9.80 -13.22
C GLU A 522 5.73 9.40 -14.42
N PHE A 523 4.61 10.11 -14.63
CA PHE A 523 3.86 9.99 -15.87
C PHE A 523 4.76 10.35 -17.06
N THR A 524 4.76 9.51 -18.10
CA THR A 524 5.35 9.86 -19.40
C THR A 524 4.27 10.51 -20.26
N VAL A 525 4.52 11.74 -20.69
CA VAL A 525 3.70 12.42 -21.70
C VAL A 525 4.35 12.11 -23.05
N ASN A 526 3.70 11.28 -23.86
CA ASN A 526 4.11 11.05 -25.24
C ASN A 526 3.48 12.11 -26.13
#